data_eff8b44f75b7b7f22a3a7ae337fddfb8
#
_entry.id   eff8b44f75b7b7f22a3a7ae337fddfb8
#
_cell.length_a   1.000
_cell.length_b   1.000
_cell.length_c   1.000
_cell.angle_alpha   90.00
_cell.angle_beta   90.00
_cell.angle_gamma   90.00
#
_symmetry.space_group_name_H-M   'P 1'
#
loop_
_entity.id
_entity.type
_entity.pdbx_description
1 polymer ?
#
loop_
_entity_poly.entity_id
_entity_poly.type
_entity_poly.pdbx_seq_one_letter_code
_entity_poly.pdbx_strand_id
1 'polypeptide(L)'
;MKKVLLFSILLATLIIPGCKSNNGDPKAVLGQFFDALAKNDLVAARKLSTTDSKSMLDLMEMGMKTETKEIEKYDKTKMEFGEATIDGDKAIVPVKERTSGETMNYTLKKEEGTWKVAFDKTSIMSMGMDKMKGEGGNITDSLKNVMDELKKVDMDSLQKSMKEGSKALDSAAKLLERLK
;
A
#
# COMPACT_ATOMS: atom_id res chain seq x y z
N MET A 1 69.60 7.99 -24.87
CA MET A 1 68.44 8.92 -24.93
C MET A 1 67.19 8.09 -24.79
N LYS A 2 66.67 7.97 -23.56
CA LYS A 2 65.54 7.08 -23.20
C LYS A 2 64.24 7.90 -23.25
N LYS A 3 63.39 7.58 -24.21
CA LYS A 3 62.04 8.16 -24.33
C LYS A 3 61.12 7.47 -23.32
N VAL A 4 60.76 8.16 -22.28
CA VAL A 4 59.76 7.72 -21.31
C VAL A 4 58.40 8.10 -21.88
N LEU A 5 57.63 7.11 -22.33
CA LEU A 5 56.21 7.25 -22.72
C LEU A 5 55.35 7.22 -21.45
N LEU A 6 54.93 8.38 -21.02
CA LEU A 6 53.91 8.52 -19.98
C LEU A 6 52.51 8.14 -20.54
N PHE A 7 52.06 6.96 -20.18
CA PHE A 7 50.73 6.47 -20.51
C PHE A 7 49.77 7.08 -19.48
N SER A 8 49.19 8.22 -19.81
CA SER A 8 48.08 8.83 -19.01
C SER A 8 46.82 7.99 -19.21
N ILE A 9 46.52 7.14 -18.22
CA ILE A 9 45.25 6.46 -18.14
C ILE A 9 44.25 7.48 -17.62
N LEU A 10 43.47 8.05 -18.55
CA LEU A 10 42.30 8.89 -18.26
C LEU A 10 41.16 7.98 -17.74
N LEU A 11 41.09 7.86 -16.43
CA LEU A 11 40.01 7.15 -15.75
C LEU A 11 38.73 8.00 -15.90
N ALA A 12 37.98 7.78 -16.98
CA ALA A 12 36.66 8.35 -17.17
C ALA A 12 35.72 7.73 -16.15
N THR A 13 35.52 8.42 -15.04
CA THR A 13 34.46 8.12 -14.10
C THR A 13 33.12 8.39 -14.80
N LEU A 14 32.48 7.33 -15.28
CA LEU A 14 31.08 7.33 -15.70
C LEU A 14 30.24 7.68 -14.46
N ILE A 15 29.93 8.96 -14.30
CA ILE A 15 28.86 9.41 -13.39
C ILE A 15 27.56 8.98 -14.07
N ILE A 16 27.13 7.77 -13.78
CA ILE A 16 25.76 7.33 -14.08
C ILE A 16 24.89 8.21 -13.19
N PRO A 17 24.02 9.09 -13.74
CA PRO A 17 22.99 9.71 -12.94
C PRO A 17 22.10 8.57 -12.48
N GLY A 18 22.37 8.05 -11.28
CA GLY A 18 21.49 7.11 -10.61
C GLY A 18 20.13 7.77 -10.58
N CYS A 19 19.17 7.22 -11.30
CA CYS A 19 17.77 7.47 -10.96
C CYS A 19 17.69 7.34 -9.45
N LYS A 20 17.48 8.44 -8.74
CA LYS A 20 17.08 8.42 -7.34
C LYS A 20 15.75 7.68 -7.31
N SER A 21 15.80 6.36 -7.22
CA SER A 21 14.63 5.63 -6.78
C SER A 21 14.39 6.15 -5.37
N ASN A 22 13.29 6.86 -5.17
CA ASN A 22 12.87 7.37 -3.86
C ASN A 22 12.57 6.24 -2.86
N ASN A 23 13.04 5.03 -3.14
CA ASN A 23 12.85 3.83 -2.34
C ASN A 23 13.56 3.89 -0.97
N GLY A 24 14.43 4.89 -0.78
CA GLY A 24 15.09 5.18 0.50
C GLY A 24 14.28 6.06 1.47
N ASP A 25 13.21 6.71 0.97
CA ASP A 25 12.33 7.56 1.79
C ASP A 25 10.94 6.93 1.89
N PRO A 26 10.52 6.50 3.11
CA PRO A 26 9.21 5.87 3.30
C PRO A 26 8.04 6.79 2.90
N LYS A 27 8.14 8.10 3.13
CA LYS A 27 7.13 9.08 2.74
C LYS A 27 6.97 9.13 1.22
N ALA A 28 8.08 9.13 0.48
CA ALA A 28 8.05 9.11 -0.99
C ALA A 28 7.46 7.81 -1.54
N VAL A 29 7.80 6.66 -0.93
CA VAL A 29 7.25 5.34 -1.31
C VAL A 29 5.74 5.30 -1.07
N LEU A 30 5.28 5.80 0.08
CA LEU A 30 3.85 5.88 0.38
C LEU A 30 3.12 6.78 -0.65
N GLY A 31 3.71 7.94 -0.99
CA GLY A 31 3.16 8.83 -2.02
C GLY A 31 3.02 8.16 -3.39
N GLN A 32 4.02 7.36 -3.80
CA GLN A 32 3.96 6.59 -5.05
C GLN A 32 2.88 5.48 -5.00
N PHE A 33 2.70 4.84 -3.83
CA PHE A 33 1.65 3.85 -3.64
C PHE A 33 0.26 4.48 -3.80
N PHE A 34 0.02 5.66 -3.23
CA PHE A 34 -1.23 6.40 -3.42
C PHE A 34 -1.44 6.81 -4.88
N ASP A 35 -0.38 7.26 -5.58
CA ASP A 35 -0.46 7.57 -7.02
C ASP A 35 -0.87 6.35 -7.85
N ALA A 36 -0.33 5.18 -7.51
CA ALA A 36 -0.69 3.95 -8.18
C ALA A 36 -2.16 3.58 -7.95
N LEU A 37 -2.65 3.70 -6.71
CA LEU A 37 -4.06 3.45 -6.39
C LEU A 37 -4.99 4.45 -7.08
N ALA A 38 -4.66 5.74 -7.06
CA ALA A 38 -5.45 6.78 -7.74
C ALA A 38 -5.54 6.58 -9.26
N LYS A 39 -4.55 5.93 -9.86
CA LYS A 39 -4.53 5.56 -11.28
C LYS A 39 -5.12 4.18 -11.56
N ASN A 40 -5.62 3.48 -10.55
CA ASN A 40 -6.03 2.08 -10.62
C ASN A 40 -4.90 1.14 -11.15
N ASP A 41 -3.64 1.54 -10.95
CA ASP A 41 -2.46 0.74 -11.31
C ASP A 41 -2.08 -0.20 -10.15
N LEU A 42 -2.84 -1.27 -10.01
CA LEU A 42 -2.60 -2.25 -8.95
C LEU A 42 -1.31 -3.05 -9.16
N VAL A 43 -0.77 -3.10 -10.38
CA VAL A 43 0.54 -3.72 -10.64
C VAL A 43 1.65 -2.88 -10.00
N ALA A 44 1.60 -1.56 -10.18
CA ALA A 44 2.54 -0.66 -9.50
C ALA A 44 2.33 -0.65 -7.98
N ALA A 45 1.08 -0.64 -7.50
CA ALA A 45 0.77 -0.69 -6.07
C ALA A 45 1.35 -1.96 -5.40
N ARG A 46 1.22 -3.14 -6.05
CA ARG A 46 1.81 -4.39 -5.55
C ARG A 46 3.34 -4.35 -5.45
N LYS A 47 4.01 -3.68 -6.39
CA LYS A 47 5.48 -3.51 -6.34
C LYS A 47 5.94 -2.64 -5.18
N LEU A 48 5.10 -1.73 -4.72
CA LEU A 48 5.37 -0.79 -3.63
C LEU A 48 4.89 -1.29 -2.26
N SER A 49 4.17 -2.41 -2.20
CA SER A 49 3.65 -3.00 -0.98
C SER A 49 4.45 -4.21 -0.53
N THR A 50 4.28 -4.59 0.74
CA THR A 50 4.87 -5.81 1.30
C THR A 50 4.26 -7.06 0.67
N THR A 51 4.97 -8.17 0.76
CA THR A 51 4.50 -9.49 0.28
C THR A 51 3.19 -9.88 0.96
N ASP A 52 3.02 -9.58 2.25
CA ASP A 52 1.81 -9.88 3.03
C ASP A 52 0.59 -9.05 2.59
N SER A 53 0.80 -7.95 1.84
CA SER A 53 -0.28 -7.08 1.35
C SER A 53 -1.04 -7.67 0.17
N LYS A 54 -0.58 -8.77 -0.41
CA LYS A 54 -1.15 -9.32 -1.65
C LYS A 54 -2.64 -9.61 -1.55
N SER A 55 -3.06 -10.36 -0.54
CA SER A 55 -4.47 -10.74 -0.36
C SER A 55 -5.38 -9.52 -0.24
N MET A 56 -4.92 -8.48 0.46
CA MET A 56 -5.70 -7.27 0.64
C MET A 56 -5.80 -6.44 -0.64
N LEU A 57 -4.71 -6.37 -1.43
CA LEU A 57 -4.73 -5.70 -2.73
C LEU A 57 -5.59 -6.47 -3.75
N ASP A 58 -5.64 -7.80 -3.67
CA ASP A 58 -6.52 -8.61 -4.51
C ASP A 58 -8.00 -8.37 -4.17
N LEU A 59 -8.33 -8.22 -2.87
CA LEU A 59 -9.68 -7.82 -2.43
C LEU A 59 -10.03 -6.41 -2.91
N MET A 60 -9.11 -5.46 -2.80
CA MET A 60 -9.28 -4.10 -3.29
C MET A 60 -9.53 -4.09 -4.82
N GLU A 61 -8.79 -4.89 -5.59
CA GLU A 61 -9.00 -5.01 -7.03
C GLU A 61 -10.42 -5.47 -7.37
N MET A 62 -10.96 -6.41 -6.60
CA MET A 62 -12.34 -6.86 -6.79
C MET A 62 -13.35 -5.75 -6.50
N GLY A 63 -13.14 -4.97 -5.43
CA GLY A 63 -13.99 -3.83 -5.07
C GLY A 63 -13.93 -2.70 -6.11
N MET A 64 -12.74 -2.34 -6.59
CA MET A 64 -12.56 -1.27 -7.60
C MET A 64 -13.21 -1.58 -8.96
N LYS A 65 -13.40 -2.85 -9.30
CA LYS A 65 -14.13 -3.24 -10.52
C LYS A 65 -15.62 -2.96 -10.42
N THR A 66 -16.16 -2.88 -9.21
CA THR A 66 -17.60 -2.67 -8.96
C THR A 66 -17.96 -1.21 -8.65
N GLU A 67 -17.01 -0.42 -8.11
CA GLU A 67 -17.27 0.97 -7.71
C GLU A 67 -16.13 1.93 -8.09
N THR A 68 -16.36 2.79 -9.07
CA THR A 68 -15.39 3.80 -9.55
C THR A 68 -15.10 4.90 -8.50
N LYS A 69 -16.01 5.12 -7.54
CA LYS A 69 -15.87 6.15 -6.47
C LYS A 69 -14.76 5.83 -5.46
N GLU A 70 -14.33 4.59 -5.36
CA GLU A 70 -13.27 4.17 -4.45
C GLU A 70 -11.90 4.80 -4.82
N ILE A 71 -11.66 5.10 -6.11
CA ILE A 71 -10.39 5.64 -6.62
C ILE A 71 -10.15 7.07 -6.13
N GLU A 72 -11.20 7.88 -5.99
CA GLU A 72 -11.10 9.28 -5.54
C GLU A 72 -10.58 9.44 -4.11
N LYS A 73 -10.69 8.39 -3.29
CA LYS A 73 -10.17 8.36 -1.92
C LYS A 73 -8.64 8.41 -1.85
N TYR A 74 -7.95 8.07 -2.95
CA TYR A 74 -6.49 7.99 -2.99
C TYR A 74 -5.84 9.21 -3.65
N ASP A 75 -6.63 10.26 -3.94
CA ASP A 75 -6.13 11.51 -4.54
C ASP A 75 -5.22 12.26 -3.55
N LYS A 76 -3.92 12.29 -3.86
CA LYS A 76 -2.91 12.96 -3.03
C LYS A 76 -3.15 14.45 -2.84
N THR A 77 -3.87 15.11 -3.73
CA THR A 77 -4.18 16.53 -3.59
C THR A 77 -5.07 16.82 -2.38
N LYS A 78 -5.83 15.80 -1.97
CA LYS A 78 -6.69 15.83 -0.78
C LYS A 78 -5.97 15.39 0.48
N MET A 79 -4.68 15.03 0.41
CA MET A 79 -3.90 14.46 1.50
C MET A 79 -2.68 15.30 1.85
N GLU A 80 -2.30 15.27 3.10
CA GLU A 80 -1.08 15.86 3.63
C GLU A 80 -0.26 14.77 4.31
N PHE A 81 0.91 14.49 3.72
CA PHE A 81 1.83 13.47 4.23
C PHE A 81 2.76 14.11 5.25
N GLY A 82 2.68 13.66 6.49
CA GLY A 82 3.57 14.09 7.58
C GLY A 82 4.97 13.48 7.46
N GLU A 83 5.81 13.80 8.43
CA GLU A 83 7.17 13.24 8.50
C GLU A 83 7.14 11.79 8.99
N ALA A 84 7.98 10.96 8.39
CA ALA A 84 8.09 9.56 8.76
C ALA A 84 8.83 9.39 10.10
N THR A 85 8.25 8.63 11.02
CA THR A 85 8.96 8.12 12.19
C THR A 85 9.52 6.75 11.85
N ILE A 86 10.86 6.61 11.91
CA ILE A 86 11.57 5.39 11.52
C ILE A 86 12.14 4.71 12.76
N ASP A 87 11.88 3.42 12.89
CA ASP A 87 12.43 2.54 13.91
C ASP A 87 12.93 1.25 13.23
N GLY A 88 14.24 1.17 13.00
CA GLY A 88 14.89 0.08 12.29
C GLY A 88 14.32 -0.13 10.89
N ASP A 89 13.68 -1.28 10.68
CA ASP A 89 13.05 -1.68 9.41
C ASP A 89 11.54 -1.38 9.34
N LYS A 90 11.04 -0.59 10.30
CA LYS A 90 9.66 -0.11 10.34
C LYS A 90 9.62 1.40 10.26
N ALA A 91 8.70 1.94 9.48
CA ALA A 91 8.39 3.36 9.47
C ALA A 91 6.88 3.58 9.62
N ILE A 92 6.51 4.69 10.22
CA ILE A 92 5.14 5.17 10.33
C ILE A 92 5.08 6.55 9.67
N VAL A 93 4.18 6.71 8.71
CA VAL A 93 3.92 7.97 8.02
C VAL A 93 2.49 8.40 8.32
N PRO A 94 2.28 9.50 9.07
CA PRO A 94 0.95 10.04 9.26
C PRO A 94 0.47 10.72 7.97
N VAL A 95 -0.76 10.43 7.59
CA VAL A 95 -1.42 11.07 6.42
C VAL A 95 -2.72 11.69 6.91
N LYS A 96 -2.83 13.00 6.75
CA LYS A 96 -4.02 13.77 7.10
C LYS A 96 -4.86 14.01 5.85
N GLU A 97 -6.12 13.65 5.91
CA GLU A 97 -7.09 14.04 4.90
C GLU A 97 -7.51 15.50 5.11
N ARG A 98 -7.39 16.32 4.05
CA ARG A 98 -7.65 17.77 4.14
C ARG A 98 -9.12 18.12 4.36
N THR A 99 -10.02 17.28 3.86
CA THR A 99 -11.47 17.53 3.91
C THR A 99 -12.04 17.22 5.29
N SER A 100 -11.75 16.04 5.82
CA SER A 100 -12.23 15.60 7.14
C SER A 100 -11.36 16.06 8.30
N GLY A 101 -10.08 16.38 8.01
CA GLY A 101 -9.07 16.63 9.02
C GLY A 101 -8.56 15.38 9.74
N GLU A 102 -9.06 14.21 9.37
CA GLU A 102 -8.65 12.93 9.95
C GLU A 102 -7.21 12.58 9.62
N THR A 103 -6.50 12.01 10.58
CA THR A 103 -5.12 11.53 10.39
C THR A 103 -5.09 10.02 10.55
N MET A 104 -4.49 9.35 9.56
CA MET A 104 -4.24 7.91 9.58
C MET A 104 -2.76 7.62 9.53
N ASN A 105 -2.31 6.64 10.32
CA ASN A 105 -0.90 6.24 10.40
C ASN A 105 -0.64 5.04 9.48
N TYR A 106 0.09 5.27 8.40
CA TYR A 106 0.49 4.21 7.48
C TYR A 106 1.80 3.59 7.90
N THR A 107 1.82 2.27 8.03
CA THR A 107 3.04 1.50 8.34
C THR A 107 3.75 1.12 7.04
N LEU A 108 5.06 1.31 7.04
CA LEU A 108 5.96 0.75 6.02
C LEU A 108 6.96 -0.19 6.69
N LYS A 109 7.39 -1.19 5.95
CA LYS A 109 8.44 -2.13 6.38
C LYS A 109 9.51 -2.22 5.30
N LYS A 110 10.75 -2.50 5.70
CA LYS A 110 11.78 -2.83 4.71
C LYS A 110 11.70 -4.31 4.35
N GLU A 111 11.59 -4.57 3.05
CA GLU A 111 11.79 -5.89 2.45
C GLU A 111 12.97 -5.79 1.49
N GLU A 112 13.97 -6.62 1.67
CA GLU A 112 15.22 -6.62 0.87
C GLU A 112 15.88 -5.22 0.79
N GLY A 113 15.90 -4.51 1.92
CA GLY A 113 16.49 -3.18 2.03
C GLY A 113 15.68 -2.04 1.42
N THR A 114 14.48 -2.32 0.89
CA THR A 114 13.59 -1.35 0.23
C THR A 114 12.33 -1.12 1.06
N TRP A 115 11.93 0.12 1.25
CA TRP A 115 10.68 0.44 1.92
C TRP A 115 9.48 -0.03 1.10
N LYS A 116 8.55 -0.69 1.77
CA LYS A 116 7.29 -1.23 1.24
C LYS A 116 6.12 -0.83 2.13
N VAL A 117 5.02 -0.48 1.53
CA VAL A 117 3.79 -0.16 2.28
C VAL A 117 3.19 -1.45 2.83
N ALA A 118 3.00 -1.51 4.14
CA ALA A 118 2.31 -2.63 4.78
C ALA A 118 0.79 -2.42 4.70
N PHE A 119 0.20 -2.92 3.63
CA PHE A 119 -1.24 -2.88 3.37
C PHE A 119 -1.85 -4.26 3.63
N ASP A 120 -1.42 -4.89 4.72
CA ASP A 120 -1.94 -6.17 5.19
C ASP A 120 -3.05 -5.97 6.23
N LYS A 121 -3.78 -7.05 6.52
CA LYS A 121 -4.89 -7.07 7.48
C LYS A 121 -4.50 -6.46 8.84
N THR A 122 -3.34 -6.83 9.36
CA THR A 122 -2.87 -6.36 10.67
C THR A 122 -2.62 -4.85 10.65
N SER A 123 -1.99 -4.36 9.59
CA SER A 123 -1.69 -2.93 9.43
C SER A 123 -2.96 -2.10 9.26
N ILE A 124 -3.95 -2.58 8.50
CA ILE A 124 -5.25 -1.92 8.33
C ILE A 124 -6.03 -1.90 9.64
N MET A 125 -6.01 -3.01 10.40
CA MET A 125 -6.64 -3.05 11.73
C MET A 125 -5.98 -2.08 12.69
N SER A 126 -4.64 -1.97 12.67
CA SER A 126 -3.90 -1.03 13.51
C SER A 126 -4.28 0.43 13.19
N MET A 127 -4.41 0.76 11.89
CA MET A 127 -4.89 2.09 11.47
C MET A 127 -6.31 2.40 11.99
N GLY A 128 -7.22 1.43 11.92
CA GLY A 128 -8.58 1.58 12.46
C GLY A 128 -8.59 1.80 13.97
N MET A 129 -7.73 1.10 14.70
CA MET A 129 -7.59 1.28 16.15
C MET A 129 -7.00 2.64 16.53
N ASP A 130 -6.00 3.10 15.80
CA ASP A 130 -5.39 4.42 16.05
C ASP A 130 -6.42 5.54 15.85
N LYS A 131 -7.29 5.40 14.83
CA LYS A 131 -8.41 6.30 14.60
C LYS A 131 -9.38 6.32 15.82
N MET A 132 -9.78 5.16 16.29
CA MET A 132 -10.69 5.06 17.45
C MET A 132 -10.09 5.61 18.74
N LYS A 133 -8.78 5.49 18.94
CA LYS A 133 -8.08 6.09 20.09
C LYS A 133 -8.05 7.62 20.00
N GLY A 134 -7.87 8.16 18.79
CA GLY A 134 -7.86 9.60 18.55
C GLY A 134 -9.20 10.28 18.83
N GLU A 135 -10.31 9.57 18.69
CA GLU A 135 -11.66 10.06 18.95
C GLU A 135 -12.11 9.95 20.44
N GLY A 136 -11.16 9.66 21.36
CA GLY A 136 -11.43 9.57 22.80
C GLY A 136 -12.17 8.30 23.25
N GLY A 137 -12.22 7.31 22.36
CA GLY A 137 -12.83 6.01 22.66
C GLY A 137 -11.98 5.20 23.64
N ASN A 138 -12.54 4.93 24.83
CA ASN A 138 -11.93 4.01 25.79
C ASN A 138 -12.14 2.58 25.25
N ILE A 139 -11.11 2.08 24.54
CA ILE A 139 -11.16 0.76 23.89
C ILE A 139 -11.01 -0.30 24.96
N THR A 140 -12.14 -0.75 25.46
CA THR A 140 -12.23 -1.84 26.44
C THR A 140 -11.87 -3.20 25.81
N ASP A 141 -11.71 -4.21 26.69
CA ASP A 141 -11.39 -5.61 26.33
C ASP A 141 -12.26 -6.20 25.21
N SER A 142 -13.45 -5.66 24.96
CA SER A 142 -14.35 -6.09 23.88
C SER A 142 -13.76 -5.92 22.49
N LEU A 143 -13.03 -4.82 22.23
CA LEU A 143 -12.34 -4.61 20.94
C LEU A 143 -11.14 -5.51 20.78
N LYS A 144 -10.44 -5.84 21.86
CA LYS A 144 -9.36 -6.80 21.84
C LYS A 144 -9.87 -8.18 21.43
N ASN A 145 -11.00 -8.60 21.95
CA ASN A 145 -11.64 -9.86 21.59
C ASN A 145 -12.08 -9.89 20.12
N VAL A 146 -12.71 -8.82 19.62
CA VAL A 146 -13.08 -8.68 18.20
C VAL A 146 -11.83 -8.72 17.31
N MET A 147 -10.73 -8.10 17.74
CA MET A 147 -9.46 -8.12 17.04
C MET A 147 -8.84 -9.52 16.98
N ASP A 148 -8.89 -10.26 18.06
CA ASP A 148 -8.38 -11.63 18.12
C ASP A 148 -9.24 -12.58 17.29
N GLU A 149 -10.53 -12.34 17.19
CA GLU A 149 -11.41 -13.06 16.28
C GLU A 149 -11.16 -12.70 14.81
N LEU A 150 -11.00 -11.43 14.48
CA LEU A 150 -10.65 -10.99 13.13
C LEU A 150 -9.27 -11.49 12.67
N LYS A 151 -8.31 -11.64 13.58
CA LYS A 151 -7.02 -12.29 13.26
C LYS A 151 -7.17 -13.73 12.81
N LYS A 152 -8.19 -14.43 13.29
CA LYS A 152 -8.48 -15.82 12.93
C LYS A 152 -9.18 -15.96 11.58
N VAL A 153 -9.73 -14.87 11.02
CA VAL A 153 -10.37 -14.89 9.70
C VAL A 153 -9.33 -15.15 8.63
N ASP A 154 -9.49 -16.27 7.95
CA ASP A 154 -8.64 -16.65 6.82
C ASP A 154 -9.03 -15.79 5.60
N MET A 155 -8.13 -14.85 5.24
CA MET A 155 -8.34 -13.95 4.12
C MET A 155 -8.35 -14.67 2.79
N ASP A 156 -7.63 -15.79 2.66
CA ASP A 156 -7.60 -16.57 1.42
C ASP A 156 -8.94 -17.28 1.20
N SER A 157 -9.56 -17.79 2.27
CA SER A 157 -10.92 -18.36 2.22
C SER A 157 -11.97 -17.31 1.89
N LEU A 158 -11.86 -16.11 2.45
CA LEU A 158 -12.75 -14.98 2.12
C LEU A 158 -12.63 -14.58 0.65
N GLN A 159 -11.41 -14.44 0.16
CA GLN A 159 -11.13 -14.11 -1.24
C GLN A 159 -11.67 -15.18 -2.18
N LYS A 160 -11.50 -16.46 -1.84
CA LYS A 160 -12.04 -17.58 -2.61
C LYS A 160 -13.56 -17.52 -2.69
N SER A 161 -14.24 -17.33 -1.56
CA SER A 161 -15.69 -17.23 -1.49
C SER A 161 -16.23 -16.04 -2.29
N MET A 162 -15.59 -14.87 -2.21
CA MET A 162 -15.95 -13.70 -2.99
C MET A 162 -15.77 -13.93 -4.50
N LYS A 163 -14.68 -14.59 -4.91
CA LYS A 163 -14.41 -14.94 -6.30
C LYS A 163 -15.41 -15.94 -6.86
N GLU A 164 -15.83 -16.90 -6.05
CA GLU A 164 -16.87 -17.88 -6.41
C GLU A 164 -18.24 -17.19 -6.53
N GLY A 165 -18.58 -16.31 -5.58
CA GLY A 165 -19.80 -15.50 -5.64
C GLY A 165 -19.87 -14.58 -6.85
N SER A 166 -18.77 -13.92 -7.20
CA SER A 166 -18.67 -13.07 -8.41
C SER A 166 -18.89 -13.89 -9.70
N LYS A 167 -18.31 -15.10 -9.78
CA LYS A 167 -18.55 -16.00 -10.94
C LYS A 167 -19.99 -16.46 -11.03
N ALA A 168 -20.62 -16.73 -9.90
CA ALA A 168 -22.04 -17.12 -9.86
C ALA A 168 -22.95 -15.98 -10.36
N LEU A 169 -22.67 -14.74 -9.94
CA LEU A 169 -23.38 -13.55 -10.41
C LEU A 169 -23.20 -13.32 -11.91
N ASP A 170 -21.98 -13.46 -12.43
CA ASP A 170 -21.67 -13.34 -13.86
C ASP A 170 -22.41 -14.41 -14.69
N SER A 171 -22.49 -15.63 -14.17
CA SER A 171 -23.22 -16.72 -14.80
C SER A 171 -24.74 -16.48 -14.80
N ALA A 172 -25.28 -15.95 -13.69
CA ALA A 172 -26.69 -15.58 -13.59
C ALA A 172 -27.05 -14.42 -14.54
N ALA A 173 -26.19 -13.40 -14.64
CA ALA A 173 -26.36 -12.30 -15.60
C ALA A 173 -26.40 -12.76 -17.04
N LYS A 174 -25.49 -13.67 -17.45
CA LYS A 174 -25.47 -14.28 -18.79
C LYS A 174 -26.70 -15.12 -19.10
N LEU A 175 -27.25 -15.78 -18.07
CA LEU A 175 -28.52 -16.53 -18.24
C LEU A 175 -29.69 -15.60 -18.48
N LEU A 176 -29.77 -14.49 -17.75
CA LEU A 176 -30.80 -13.46 -17.93
C LEU A 176 -30.74 -12.77 -19.30
N GLU A 177 -29.54 -12.56 -19.84
CA GLU A 177 -29.36 -12.01 -21.19
C GLU A 177 -29.88 -12.97 -22.30
N ARG A 178 -29.78 -14.28 -22.07
CA ARG A 178 -30.27 -15.31 -23.04
C ARG A 178 -31.78 -15.50 -23.00
N LEU A 179 -32.47 -14.97 -22.01
CA LEU A 179 -33.93 -15.05 -21.82
C LEU A 179 -34.66 -13.82 -22.37
N LYS A 180 -33.94 -12.83 -22.87
CA LYS A 180 -34.47 -11.66 -23.59
C LYS A 180 -34.40 -11.85 -25.09
#